data_58ec336e278ccc013de07a1a66a19fd9
#
_entry.id   58ec336e278ccc013de07a1a66a19fd9
#
_cell.length_a   1.000
_cell.length_b   1.000
_cell.length_c   1.000
_cell.angle_alpha   90.00
_cell.angle_beta   90.00
_cell.angle_gamma   90.00
#
_symmetry.space_group_name_H-M   'P 1'
#
loop_
_entity.id
_entity.type
_entity.pdbx_description
1 polymer ?
#
loop_
_entity_poly.entity_id
_entity_poly.type
_entity_poly.pdbx_seq_one_letter_code
_entity_poly.pdbx_strand_id
1 'polypeptide(L)'
;MKFIGRQSELQTLEQEYRRDGGFVVIYARRRVGKTRLIKEFIKDKPAVYFLATEEVEAQSMKRMAGVIARATGNALLGNVTFSDWADLFRAVATYRPEQKKVIVLDEFPYMVKTNPAFPSILQNIWDEFLQDSNIMLILSGSLIGMMKKHALSYDSPLYGRRTAQIRLMPLPFTAVYAAQSLPFDQAVQQYALTGGVPKYLEFFTEQELLIDQIRSIVLSKNGFLYEEPNFLLRDEVQTPINYFSIIRVIADGNHKLSKICGVLEQESPSISPYLATLSELGFVVKETPITEKNPEHSRKGLYFVSDNFTRFWFRYVYPYKG
;
A
#
# COMPACT_ATOMS: atom_id res chain seq x y z
N MET A 1 9.29 -8.37 -14.96
CA MET A 1 9.31 -9.45 -13.94
C MET A 1 8.01 -10.23 -14.01
N LYS A 2 8.03 -11.59 -13.96
CA LYS A 2 6.80 -12.42 -13.84
C LYS A 2 6.09 -12.12 -12.53
N PHE A 3 4.78 -12.43 -12.43
CA PHE A 3 4.05 -12.38 -11.16
C PHE A 3 4.55 -13.53 -10.27
N ILE A 4 5.04 -13.21 -9.09
CA ILE A 4 5.63 -14.19 -8.16
C ILE A 4 5.10 -14.00 -6.75
N GLY A 5 5.04 -15.10 -6.01
CA GLY A 5 4.49 -15.10 -4.66
C GLY A 5 3.00 -14.73 -4.67
N ARG A 6 2.43 -14.39 -3.55
CA ARG A 6 1.05 -13.90 -3.42
C ARG A 6 -0.03 -14.95 -3.50
N GLN A 7 0.32 -16.23 -3.36
CA GLN A 7 -0.67 -17.32 -3.40
C GLN A 7 -1.73 -17.17 -2.31
N SER A 8 -1.32 -16.79 -1.09
CA SER A 8 -2.23 -16.56 0.04
C SER A 8 -3.18 -15.40 -0.20
N GLU A 9 -2.67 -14.30 -0.76
CA GLU A 9 -3.49 -13.13 -1.08
C GLU A 9 -4.47 -13.42 -2.21
N LEU A 10 -4.03 -14.11 -3.27
CA LEU A 10 -4.93 -14.56 -4.33
C LEU A 10 -5.99 -15.53 -3.82
N GLN A 11 -5.61 -16.47 -2.95
CA GLN A 11 -6.56 -17.40 -2.34
C GLN A 11 -7.63 -16.67 -1.52
N THR A 12 -7.23 -15.67 -0.73
CA THR A 12 -8.18 -14.82 0.01
C THR A 12 -9.13 -14.09 -0.95
N LEU A 13 -8.61 -13.50 -2.02
CA LEU A 13 -9.43 -12.82 -3.02
C LEU A 13 -10.39 -13.78 -3.73
N GLU A 14 -9.97 -15.01 -4.04
CA GLU A 14 -10.84 -16.03 -4.64
C GLU A 14 -11.94 -16.51 -3.69
N GLN A 15 -11.64 -16.63 -2.39
CA GLN A 15 -12.63 -16.96 -1.37
C GLN A 15 -13.69 -15.85 -1.27
N GLU A 16 -13.29 -14.60 -1.24
CA GLU A 16 -14.19 -13.45 -1.18
C GLU A 16 -14.98 -13.24 -2.49
N TYR A 17 -14.41 -13.60 -3.63
CA TYR A 17 -15.14 -13.58 -4.91
C TYR A 17 -16.27 -14.60 -4.96
N ARG A 18 -16.11 -15.76 -4.30
CA ARG A 18 -17.18 -16.79 -4.23
C ARG A 18 -18.28 -16.45 -3.24
N ARG A 19 -18.00 -15.51 -2.33
CA ARG A 19 -18.93 -15.08 -1.29
C ARG A 19 -19.95 -14.09 -1.85
N ASP A 20 -21.20 -14.13 -1.36
CA ASP A 20 -22.17 -13.07 -1.60
C ASP A 20 -21.76 -11.82 -0.82
N GLY A 21 -21.79 -10.64 -1.47
CA GLY A 21 -21.43 -9.39 -0.83
C GLY A 21 -19.96 -9.30 -0.37
N GLY A 22 -18.99 -9.74 -1.18
CA GLY A 22 -17.57 -9.63 -0.87
C GLY A 22 -17.09 -8.17 -0.87
N PHE A 23 -16.48 -7.71 0.23
CA PHE A 23 -15.89 -6.36 0.34
C PHE A 23 -14.47 -6.44 0.90
N VAL A 24 -13.47 -6.24 0.06
CA VAL A 24 -12.05 -6.39 0.41
C VAL A 24 -11.33 -5.06 0.40
N VAL A 25 -10.54 -4.81 1.46
CA VAL A 25 -9.65 -3.64 1.54
C VAL A 25 -8.20 -4.10 1.41
N ILE A 26 -7.49 -3.60 0.38
CA ILE A 26 -6.08 -3.91 0.12
C ILE A 26 -5.24 -2.65 0.34
N TYR A 27 -4.28 -2.71 1.25
CA TYR A 27 -3.42 -1.57 1.51
C TYR A 27 -1.95 -1.98 1.71
N ALA A 28 -1.07 -1.12 1.27
CA ALA A 28 0.38 -1.28 1.41
C ALA A 28 1.08 0.00 1.02
N ARG A 29 2.33 0.16 1.43
CA ARG A 29 3.20 1.21 0.87
C ARG A 29 3.24 1.11 -0.67
N ARG A 30 3.60 2.20 -1.32
CA ARG A 30 3.87 2.21 -2.76
C ARG A 30 4.90 1.14 -3.14
N ARG A 31 4.87 0.67 -4.37
CA ARG A 31 5.85 -0.24 -4.99
C ARG A 31 5.83 -1.70 -4.53
N VAL A 32 4.97 -2.06 -3.57
CA VAL A 32 4.84 -3.43 -3.05
C VAL A 32 4.03 -4.35 -3.98
N GLY A 33 3.35 -3.78 -4.99
CA GLY A 33 2.68 -4.57 -6.03
C GLY A 33 1.16 -4.74 -5.88
N LYS A 34 0.45 -3.84 -5.17
CA LYS A 34 -1.04 -3.88 -5.03
C LYS A 34 -1.76 -3.98 -6.37
N THR A 35 -1.52 -3.00 -7.23
CA THR A 35 -2.15 -2.93 -8.56
C THR A 35 -1.90 -4.19 -9.39
N ARG A 36 -0.70 -4.78 -9.28
CA ARG A 36 -0.36 -6.00 -9.99
C ARG A 36 -1.10 -7.22 -9.44
N LEU A 37 -1.23 -7.33 -8.11
CA LEU A 37 -2.04 -8.36 -7.46
C LEU A 37 -3.50 -8.27 -7.92
N ILE A 38 -4.08 -7.07 -7.90
CA ILE A 38 -5.47 -6.85 -8.32
C ILE A 38 -5.65 -7.21 -9.79
N LYS A 39 -4.76 -6.74 -10.67
CA LYS A 39 -4.83 -7.05 -12.11
C LYS A 39 -4.67 -8.54 -12.41
N GLU A 40 -3.81 -9.25 -11.68
CA GLU A 40 -3.69 -10.71 -11.81
C GLU A 40 -4.98 -11.41 -11.37
N PHE A 41 -5.59 -10.96 -10.25
CA PHE A 41 -6.83 -11.52 -9.75
C PHE A 41 -8.01 -11.32 -10.69
N ILE A 42 -8.15 -10.12 -11.30
CA ILE A 42 -9.31 -9.80 -12.17
C ILE A 42 -9.11 -10.21 -13.64
N LYS A 43 -7.98 -10.78 -13.99
CA LYS A 43 -7.58 -11.07 -15.38
C LYS A 43 -8.63 -11.85 -16.17
N ASP A 44 -9.25 -12.85 -15.52
CA ASP A 44 -10.23 -13.73 -16.13
C ASP A 44 -11.64 -13.51 -15.55
N LYS A 45 -11.91 -12.33 -14.98
CA LYS A 45 -13.17 -11.98 -14.33
C LYS A 45 -13.80 -10.74 -14.93
N PRO A 46 -15.13 -10.68 -15.04
CA PRO A 46 -15.81 -9.43 -15.36
C PRO A 46 -15.52 -8.38 -14.29
N ALA A 47 -14.86 -7.29 -14.69
CA ALA A 47 -14.39 -6.29 -13.73
C ALA A 47 -14.51 -4.86 -14.26
N VAL A 48 -14.89 -3.95 -13.36
CA VAL A 48 -14.76 -2.50 -13.52
C VAL A 48 -13.58 -2.05 -12.67
N TYR A 49 -12.45 -1.76 -13.32
CA TYR A 49 -11.25 -1.30 -12.65
C TYR A 49 -11.11 0.23 -12.81
N PHE A 50 -11.31 0.96 -11.73
CA PHE A 50 -11.17 2.40 -11.68
C PHE A 50 -9.92 2.79 -10.86
N LEU A 51 -8.98 3.46 -11.52
CA LEU A 51 -7.82 4.07 -10.85
C LEU A 51 -8.16 5.53 -10.54
N ALA A 52 -8.33 5.85 -9.26
CA ALA A 52 -8.54 7.23 -8.82
C ALA A 52 -7.26 8.06 -8.98
N THR A 53 -7.44 9.32 -9.29
CA THR A 53 -6.38 10.34 -9.41
C THR A 53 -6.81 11.60 -8.68
N GLU A 54 -5.86 12.50 -8.44
CA GLU A 54 -6.13 13.78 -7.80
C GLU A 54 -6.77 14.74 -8.82
N GLU A 55 -8.10 14.74 -8.86
CA GLU A 55 -8.92 15.53 -9.81
C GLU A 55 -10.27 15.88 -9.16
N VAL A 56 -10.98 16.85 -9.71
CA VAL A 56 -12.32 17.22 -9.22
C VAL A 56 -13.32 16.07 -9.40
N GLU A 57 -14.27 15.95 -8.50
CA GLU A 57 -15.21 14.83 -8.41
C GLU A 57 -15.98 14.55 -9.71
N ALA A 58 -16.45 15.62 -10.38
CA ALA A 58 -17.17 15.51 -11.66
C ALA A 58 -16.30 14.83 -12.76
N GLN A 59 -15.00 15.09 -12.77
CA GLN A 59 -14.08 14.43 -13.70
C GLN A 59 -13.88 12.96 -13.34
N SER A 60 -13.75 12.63 -12.05
CA SER A 60 -13.68 11.26 -11.57
C SER A 60 -14.93 10.46 -11.97
N MET A 61 -16.13 11.02 -11.76
CA MET A 61 -17.39 10.39 -12.17
C MET A 61 -17.44 10.16 -13.69
N LYS A 62 -17.07 11.17 -14.48
CA LYS A 62 -17.03 11.05 -15.96
C LYS A 62 -16.05 9.98 -16.41
N ARG A 63 -14.85 9.88 -15.80
CA ARG A 63 -13.88 8.83 -16.11
C ARG A 63 -14.41 7.45 -15.71
N MET A 64 -15.06 7.33 -14.55
CA MET A 64 -15.65 6.06 -14.11
C MET A 64 -16.78 5.62 -15.05
N ALA A 65 -17.64 6.55 -15.52
CA ALA A 65 -18.64 6.26 -16.55
C ALA A 65 -18.02 5.67 -17.83
N GLY A 66 -16.90 6.25 -18.29
CA GLY A 66 -16.15 5.72 -19.43
C GLY A 66 -15.53 4.34 -19.18
N VAL A 67 -15.10 4.05 -17.94
CA VAL A 67 -14.61 2.71 -17.57
C VAL A 67 -15.77 1.70 -17.58
N ILE A 68 -16.93 2.06 -17.00
CA ILE A 68 -18.13 1.23 -16.98
C ILE A 68 -18.61 0.94 -18.41
N ALA A 69 -18.66 1.98 -19.27
CA ALA A 69 -19.05 1.84 -20.68
C ALA A 69 -18.20 0.79 -21.40
N ARG A 70 -16.89 0.82 -21.23
CA ARG A 70 -15.97 -0.18 -21.81
C ARG A 70 -16.16 -1.57 -21.22
N ALA A 71 -16.32 -1.68 -19.90
CA ALA A 71 -16.46 -2.96 -19.22
C ALA A 71 -17.80 -3.65 -19.54
N THR A 72 -18.84 -2.87 -19.79
CA THR A 72 -20.20 -3.38 -20.12
C THR A 72 -20.44 -3.52 -21.63
N GLY A 73 -19.58 -2.93 -22.47
CA GLY A 73 -19.81 -2.81 -23.91
C GLY A 73 -20.94 -1.84 -24.26
N ASN A 74 -21.44 -1.03 -23.31
CA ASN A 74 -22.48 -0.05 -23.51
C ASN A 74 -21.90 1.36 -23.68
N ALA A 75 -21.65 1.74 -24.93
CA ALA A 75 -21.04 3.04 -25.27
C ALA A 75 -21.90 4.24 -24.83
N LEU A 76 -23.22 4.08 -24.68
CA LEU A 76 -24.11 5.17 -24.25
C LEU A 76 -23.76 5.65 -22.83
N LEU A 77 -23.38 4.73 -21.93
CA LEU A 77 -22.98 5.11 -20.57
C LEU A 77 -21.78 6.05 -20.51
N GLY A 78 -20.89 5.99 -21.48
CA GLY A 78 -19.73 6.91 -21.57
C GLY A 78 -20.11 8.35 -21.92
N ASN A 79 -21.28 8.57 -22.47
CA ASN A 79 -21.78 9.89 -22.89
C ASN A 79 -22.80 10.48 -21.91
N VAL A 80 -23.22 9.71 -20.90
CA VAL A 80 -24.14 10.16 -19.86
C VAL A 80 -23.38 10.95 -18.81
N THR A 81 -23.91 12.09 -18.40
CA THR A 81 -23.42 12.81 -17.22
C THR A 81 -24.14 12.27 -16.00
N PHE A 82 -23.41 11.64 -15.12
CA PHE A 82 -23.91 11.18 -13.83
C PHE A 82 -23.74 12.32 -12.81
N SER A 83 -24.77 12.57 -12.03
CA SER A 83 -24.74 13.55 -10.92
C SER A 83 -24.48 12.91 -9.57
N ASP A 84 -24.55 11.59 -9.48
CA ASP A 84 -24.43 10.81 -8.24
C ASP A 84 -23.57 9.57 -8.46
N TRP A 85 -22.76 9.24 -7.46
CA TRP A 85 -21.98 8.00 -7.41
C TRP A 85 -22.87 6.76 -7.38
N ALA A 86 -24.02 6.82 -6.69
CA ALA A 86 -24.95 5.69 -6.59
C ALA A 86 -25.41 5.22 -7.95
N ASP A 87 -25.69 6.14 -8.87
CA ASP A 87 -26.15 5.81 -10.23
C ASP A 87 -25.05 5.08 -11.03
N LEU A 88 -23.79 5.46 -10.86
CA LEU A 88 -22.66 4.77 -11.48
C LEU A 88 -22.54 3.30 -10.98
N PHE A 89 -22.62 3.10 -9.67
CA PHE A 89 -22.58 1.77 -9.10
C PHE A 89 -23.83 0.94 -9.48
N ARG A 90 -25.00 1.59 -9.52
CA ARG A 90 -26.25 0.95 -9.94
C ARG A 90 -26.20 0.49 -11.40
N ALA A 91 -25.59 1.28 -12.29
CA ALA A 91 -25.39 0.89 -13.69
C ALA A 91 -24.53 -0.39 -13.82
N VAL A 92 -23.54 -0.59 -12.93
CA VAL A 92 -22.74 -1.82 -12.88
C VAL A 92 -23.56 -2.97 -12.28
N ALA A 93 -24.32 -2.73 -11.21
CA ALA A 93 -25.09 -3.75 -10.51
C ALA A 93 -26.21 -4.33 -11.40
N THR A 94 -26.91 -3.49 -12.13
CA THR A 94 -28.03 -3.87 -13.00
C THR A 94 -27.61 -4.47 -14.34
N TYR A 95 -26.38 -4.25 -14.78
CA TYR A 95 -25.86 -4.88 -15.99
C TYR A 95 -25.58 -6.35 -15.74
N ARG A 96 -26.29 -7.26 -16.44
CA ARG A 96 -26.20 -8.73 -16.27
C ARG A 96 -26.14 -9.11 -14.79
N PRO A 97 -27.22 -8.91 -14.02
CA PRO A 97 -27.22 -9.04 -12.56
C PRO A 97 -26.90 -10.46 -12.09
N GLU A 98 -27.13 -11.47 -12.93
CA GLU A 98 -26.79 -12.88 -12.68
C GLU A 98 -25.27 -13.14 -12.71
N GLN A 99 -24.51 -12.28 -13.37
CA GLN A 99 -23.06 -12.45 -13.54
C GLN A 99 -22.29 -11.81 -12.38
N LYS A 100 -21.46 -12.62 -11.71
CA LYS A 100 -20.55 -12.10 -10.68
C LYS A 100 -19.52 -11.15 -11.29
N LYS A 101 -19.38 -9.95 -10.69
CA LYS A 101 -18.48 -8.89 -11.16
C LYS A 101 -17.61 -8.38 -10.02
N VAL A 102 -16.48 -7.78 -10.38
CA VAL A 102 -15.60 -7.10 -9.44
C VAL A 102 -15.60 -5.61 -9.75
N ILE A 103 -15.85 -4.79 -8.75
CA ILE A 103 -15.60 -3.35 -8.80
C ILE A 103 -14.32 -3.08 -8.01
N VAL A 104 -13.34 -2.46 -8.65
CA VAL A 104 -12.08 -2.05 -8.02
C VAL A 104 -11.99 -0.53 -8.02
N LEU A 105 -11.85 0.04 -6.82
CA LEU A 105 -11.46 1.44 -6.62
C LEU A 105 -10.00 1.45 -6.17
N ASP A 106 -9.07 1.55 -7.13
CA ASP A 106 -7.64 1.62 -6.85
C ASP A 106 -7.25 3.07 -6.55
N GLU A 107 -6.35 3.26 -5.58
CA GLU A 107 -5.98 4.55 -5.00
C GLU A 107 -7.19 5.32 -4.42
N PHE A 108 -8.07 4.61 -3.72
CA PHE A 108 -9.22 5.14 -2.97
C PHE A 108 -8.92 6.41 -2.15
N PRO A 109 -7.75 6.58 -1.52
CA PRO A 109 -7.41 7.81 -0.82
C PRO A 109 -7.55 9.09 -1.64
N TYR A 110 -7.38 9.06 -2.97
CA TYR A 110 -7.56 10.24 -3.80
C TYR A 110 -9.04 10.62 -3.93
N MET A 111 -9.95 9.65 -3.95
CA MET A 111 -11.39 9.94 -3.92
C MET A 111 -11.79 10.63 -2.61
N VAL A 112 -11.23 10.18 -1.48
CA VAL A 112 -11.46 10.80 -0.17
C VAL A 112 -10.83 12.19 -0.05
N LYS A 113 -9.66 12.41 -0.65
CA LYS A 113 -9.05 13.76 -0.69
C LYS A 113 -9.92 14.75 -1.44
N THR A 114 -10.51 14.32 -2.56
CA THR A 114 -11.39 15.14 -3.38
C THR A 114 -12.74 15.37 -2.71
N ASN A 115 -13.32 14.32 -2.15
CA ASN A 115 -14.59 14.40 -1.42
C ASN A 115 -14.47 13.65 -0.08
N PRO A 116 -14.26 14.37 1.04
CA PRO A 116 -14.16 13.74 2.37
C PRO A 116 -15.42 12.96 2.80
N ALA A 117 -16.57 13.23 2.19
CA ALA A 117 -17.81 12.49 2.45
C ALA A 117 -17.90 11.17 1.65
N PHE A 118 -16.97 10.91 0.70
CA PHE A 118 -17.03 9.73 -0.15
C PHE A 118 -17.10 8.39 0.62
N PRO A 119 -16.43 8.19 1.77
CA PRO A 119 -16.62 6.98 2.57
C PRO A 119 -18.06 6.77 3.03
N SER A 120 -18.78 7.83 3.41
CA SER A 120 -20.19 7.76 3.79
C SER A 120 -21.10 7.52 2.59
N ILE A 121 -20.80 8.12 1.44
CA ILE A 121 -21.52 7.87 0.18
C ILE A 121 -21.36 6.39 -0.20
N LEU A 122 -20.15 5.85 -0.15
CA LEU A 122 -19.88 4.45 -0.47
C LEU A 122 -20.53 3.49 0.54
N GLN A 123 -20.58 3.89 1.82
CA GLN A 123 -21.33 3.17 2.84
C GLN A 123 -22.80 3.02 2.46
N ASN A 124 -23.47 4.12 2.11
CA ASN A 124 -24.89 4.10 1.72
C ASN A 124 -25.10 3.23 0.49
N ILE A 125 -24.27 3.37 -0.55
CA ILE A 125 -24.32 2.55 -1.76
C ILE A 125 -24.17 1.06 -1.43
N TRP A 126 -23.25 0.71 -0.52
CA TRP A 126 -23.05 -0.66 -0.08
C TRP A 126 -24.29 -1.21 0.65
N ASP A 127 -24.77 -0.47 1.64
CA ASP A 127 -25.89 -0.89 2.50
C ASP A 127 -27.22 -0.93 1.74
N GLU A 128 -27.42 -0.06 0.74
CA GLU A 128 -28.66 -0.02 -0.02
C GLU A 128 -28.81 -1.16 -1.04
N PHE A 129 -27.72 -1.53 -1.73
CA PHE A 129 -27.84 -2.51 -2.82
C PHE A 129 -26.60 -3.33 -3.15
N LEU A 130 -25.37 -2.85 -2.90
CA LEU A 130 -24.19 -3.60 -3.34
C LEU A 130 -23.96 -4.88 -2.55
N GLN A 131 -24.25 -4.88 -1.24
CA GLN A 131 -24.06 -6.06 -0.38
C GLN A 131 -24.92 -7.26 -0.83
N ASP A 132 -26.09 -6.99 -1.39
CA ASP A 132 -27.05 -8.00 -1.84
C ASP A 132 -26.96 -8.26 -3.36
N SER A 133 -26.01 -7.61 -4.03
CA SER A 133 -25.79 -7.77 -5.46
C SER A 133 -24.66 -8.79 -5.76
N ASN A 134 -24.63 -9.28 -7.00
CA ASN A 134 -23.56 -10.15 -7.49
C ASN A 134 -22.26 -9.37 -7.75
N ILE A 135 -21.82 -8.55 -6.77
CA ILE A 135 -20.65 -7.70 -6.88
C ILE A 135 -19.68 -7.98 -5.72
N MET A 136 -18.40 -8.09 -6.05
CA MET A 136 -17.31 -7.99 -5.10
C MET A 136 -16.70 -6.60 -5.22
N LEU A 137 -16.62 -5.87 -4.10
CA LEU A 137 -15.98 -4.56 -4.04
C LEU A 137 -14.54 -4.69 -3.52
N ILE A 138 -13.59 -4.08 -4.20
CA ILE A 138 -12.20 -3.98 -3.75
C ILE A 138 -11.83 -2.50 -3.63
N LEU A 139 -11.46 -2.06 -2.42
CA LEU A 139 -10.79 -0.79 -2.20
C LEU A 139 -9.28 -1.03 -2.09
N SER A 140 -8.51 -0.24 -2.81
CA SER A 140 -7.05 -0.31 -2.73
C SER A 140 -6.46 1.09 -2.52
N GLY A 141 -5.35 1.17 -1.79
CA GLY A 141 -4.65 2.43 -1.62
C GLY A 141 -3.22 2.29 -1.09
N SER A 142 -2.40 3.25 -1.49
CA SER A 142 -0.98 3.31 -1.11
C SER A 142 -0.72 4.22 0.08
N LEU A 143 -1.60 5.14 0.41
CA LEU A 143 -1.51 6.01 1.58
C LEU A 143 -2.07 5.27 2.80
N ILE A 144 -1.17 4.64 3.58
CA ILE A 144 -1.54 3.74 4.69
C ILE A 144 -2.35 4.46 5.75
N GLY A 145 -1.93 5.68 6.14
CA GLY A 145 -2.64 6.48 7.13
C GLY A 145 -4.09 6.77 6.71
N MET A 146 -4.29 7.16 5.45
CA MET A 146 -5.64 7.40 4.93
C MET A 146 -6.48 6.13 4.80
N MET A 147 -5.89 5.03 4.34
CA MET A 147 -6.60 3.73 4.27
C MET A 147 -7.06 3.28 5.66
N LYS A 148 -6.19 3.41 6.67
CA LYS A 148 -6.56 3.08 8.04
C LYS A 148 -7.68 3.98 8.55
N LYS A 149 -7.55 5.30 8.41
CA LYS A 149 -8.52 6.27 8.90
C LYS A 149 -9.88 6.11 8.22
N HIS A 150 -9.94 5.96 6.89
CA HIS A 150 -11.16 6.08 6.11
C HIS A 150 -11.77 4.75 5.66
N ALA A 151 -11.04 3.61 5.80
CA ALA A 151 -11.57 2.31 5.40
C ALA A 151 -11.47 1.23 6.50
N LEU A 152 -10.60 1.40 7.52
CA LEU A 152 -10.30 0.33 8.46
C LEU A 152 -10.63 0.67 9.92
N SER A 153 -10.49 1.93 10.35
CA SER A 153 -10.70 2.33 11.74
C SER A 153 -12.14 2.20 12.18
N TYR A 154 -12.37 2.06 13.49
CA TYR A 154 -13.70 2.00 14.10
C TYR A 154 -14.57 3.22 13.73
N ASP A 155 -13.96 4.41 13.65
CA ASP A 155 -14.64 5.66 13.33
C ASP A 155 -14.94 5.83 11.82
N SER A 156 -14.48 4.91 10.98
CA SER A 156 -14.77 4.96 9.54
C SER A 156 -16.23 4.57 9.26
N PRO A 157 -16.94 5.27 8.35
CA PRO A 157 -18.24 4.83 7.86
C PRO A 157 -18.23 3.42 7.27
N LEU A 158 -17.07 2.97 6.76
CA LEU A 158 -16.90 1.65 6.16
C LEU A 158 -16.55 0.56 7.17
N TYR A 159 -16.41 0.91 8.46
CA TYR A 159 -16.15 -0.08 9.51
C TYR A 159 -17.28 -1.13 9.59
N GLY A 160 -16.88 -2.39 9.72
CA GLY A 160 -17.83 -3.53 9.81
C GLY A 160 -18.40 -4.01 8.48
N ARG A 161 -18.16 -3.30 7.35
CA ARG A 161 -18.68 -3.70 6.03
C ARG A 161 -17.70 -4.55 5.25
N ARG A 162 -16.40 -4.37 5.49
CA ARG A 162 -15.40 -5.23 4.86
C ARG A 162 -15.50 -6.66 5.33
N THR A 163 -15.39 -7.58 4.40
CA THR A 163 -15.39 -9.03 4.67
C THR A 163 -13.97 -9.58 4.78
N ALA A 164 -12.99 -8.91 4.14
CA ALA A 164 -11.58 -9.21 4.30
C ALA A 164 -10.70 -7.97 4.19
N GLN A 165 -9.48 -8.06 4.75
CA GLN A 165 -8.45 -7.05 4.57
C GLN A 165 -7.11 -7.70 4.28
N ILE A 166 -6.36 -7.11 3.35
CA ILE A 166 -5.03 -7.57 2.95
C ILE A 166 -4.04 -6.41 3.16
N ARG A 167 -3.18 -6.53 4.14
CA ARG A 167 -1.99 -5.70 4.24
C ARG A 167 -0.89 -6.35 3.41
N LEU A 168 -0.62 -5.80 2.22
CA LEU A 168 0.37 -6.38 1.34
C LEU A 168 1.77 -5.99 1.81
N MET A 169 2.57 -7.00 2.15
CA MET A 169 3.96 -6.83 2.57
C MET A 169 4.91 -7.02 1.37
N PRO A 170 6.17 -6.58 1.42
CA PRO A 170 7.18 -6.99 0.47
C PRO A 170 7.24 -8.52 0.32
N LEU A 171 7.75 -8.99 -0.81
CA LEU A 171 7.89 -10.44 -1.05
C LEU A 171 8.87 -11.07 -0.06
N PRO A 172 8.59 -12.24 0.51
CA PRO A 172 9.54 -12.95 1.34
C PRO A 172 10.74 -13.44 0.51
N PHE A 173 11.89 -13.60 1.16
CA PHE A 173 13.12 -14.06 0.50
C PHE A 173 12.91 -15.34 -0.31
N THR A 174 12.20 -16.30 0.25
CA THR A 174 11.92 -17.58 -0.41
C THR A 174 11.21 -17.43 -1.75
N ALA A 175 10.24 -16.52 -1.84
CA ALA A 175 9.52 -16.25 -3.10
C ALA A 175 10.40 -15.53 -4.13
N VAL A 176 11.25 -14.61 -3.67
CA VAL A 176 12.20 -13.88 -4.54
C VAL A 176 13.26 -14.85 -5.05
N TYR A 177 13.88 -15.63 -4.16
CA TYR A 177 14.93 -16.59 -4.51
C TYR A 177 14.43 -17.67 -5.48
N ALA A 178 13.25 -18.22 -5.24
CA ALA A 178 12.65 -19.23 -6.14
C ALA A 178 12.35 -18.71 -7.55
N ALA A 179 12.31 -17.39 -7.76
CA ALA A 179 12.01 -16.76 -9.04
C ALA A 179 13.25 -16.22 -9.78
N GLN A 180 14.43 -16.40 -9.20
CA GLN A 180 15.72 -15.93 -9.74
C GLN A 180 16.66 -17.11 -10.01
N SER A 181 17.67 -16.88 -10.85
CA SER A 181 18.73 -17.84 -11.13
C SER A 181 20.07 -17.50 -10.42
N LEU A 182 20.03 -16.51 -9.51
CA LEU A 182 21.22 -16.10 -8.77
C LEU A 182 21.70 -17.19 -7.80
N PRO A 183 23.03 -17.34 -7.60
CA PRO A 183 23.58 -18.08 -6.47
C PRO A 183 23.03 -17.57 -5.14
N PHE A 184 22.93 -18.44 -4.15
CA PHE A 184 22.27 -18.13 -2.88
C PHE A 184 22.85 -16.91 -2.17
N ASP A 185 24.19 -16.80 -2.12
CA ASP A 185 24.89 -15.67 -1.50
C ASP A 185 24.61 -14.32 -2.19
N GLN A 186 24.58 -14.32 -3.52
CA GLN A 186 24.23 -13.13 -4.31
C GLN A 186 22.74 -12.77 -4.14
N ALA A 187 21.86 -13.75 -4.12
CA ALA A 187 20.44 -13.53 -3.84
C ALA A 187 20.21 -12.93 -2.44
N VAL A 188 20.95 -13.40 -1.43
CA VAL A 188 20.92 -12.83 -0.07
C VAL A 188 21.39 -11.38 -0.07
N GLN A 189 22.49 -11.06 -0.75
CA GLN A 189 23.00 -9.69 -0.86
C GLN A 189 22.00 -8.76 -1.55
N GLN A 190 21.42 -9.18 -2.67
CA GLN A 190 20.41 -8.41 -3.38
C GLN A 190 19.15 -8.20 -2.51
N TYR A 191 18.69 -9.24 -1.82
CA TYR A 191 17.54 -9.14 -0.92
C TYR A 191 17.82 -8.28 0.31
N ALA A 192 19.03 -8.35 0.87
CA ALA A 192 19.44 -7.49 1.97
C ALA A 192 19.38 -6.00 1.61
N LEU A 193 19.56 -5.66 0.34
CA LEU A 193 19.39 -4.30 -0.18
C LEU A 193 17.92 -3.99 -0.51
N THR A 194 17.26 -4.82 -1.32
CA THR A 194 15.94 -4.52 -1.92
C THR A 194 14.77 -4.79 -0.99
N GLY A 195 14.95 -5.62 0.05
CA GLY A 195 13.91 -6.01 1.01
C GLY A 195 12.73 -6.74 0.40
N GLY A 196 12.87 -7.30 -0.81
CA GLY A 196 11.78 -7.99 -1.50
C GLY A 196 10.70 -7.06 -2.06
N VAL A 197 10.96 -5.76 -2.17
CA VAL A 197 10.04 -4.81 -2.81
C VAL A 197 10.06 -5.05 -4.33
N PRO A 198 8.93 -5.47 -4.96
CA PRO A 198 8.92 -5.88 -6.37
C PRO A 198 9.48 -4.83 -7.32
N LYS A 199 9.14 -3.55 -7.09
CA LYS A 199 9.63 -2.47 -7.94
C LYS A 199 11.13 -2.27 -7.84
N TYR A 200 11.72 -2.49 -6.67
CA TYR A 200 13.18 -2.38 -6.52
C TYR A 200 13.87 -3.55 -7.22
N LEU A 201 13.33 -4.76 -7.08
CA LEU A 201 13.86 -5.95 -7.76
C LEU A 201 13.91 -5.82 -9.28
N GLU A 202 13.02 -5.02 -9.89
CA GLU A 202 13.00 -4.79 -11.35
C GLU A 202 14.25 -4.04 -11.86
N PHE A 203 14.94 -3.31 -11.00
CA PHE A 203 16.13 -2.54 -11.38
C PHE A 203 17.43 -3.35 -11.27
N PHE A 204 17.40 -4.50 -10.58
CA PHE A 204 18.57 -5.33 -10.37
C PHE A 204 18.52 -6.54 -11.30
N THR A 205 19.53 -6.66 -12.17
CA THR A 205 19.67 -7.76 -13.15
C THR A 205 20.65 -8.80 -12.66
N GLU A 206 20.58 -10.01 -13.24
CA GLU A 206 21.50 -11.11 -12.91
C GLU A 206 22.83 -11.03 -13.69
N GLN A 207 22.94 -10.13 -14.69
CA GLN A 207 24.07 -10.02 -15.60
C GLN A 207 25.15 -9.04 -15.14
N GLU A 208 24.82 -8.16 -14.19
CA GLU A 208 25.74 -7.12 -13.73
C GLU A 208 26.13 -7.33 -12.27
N LEU A 209 27.32 -6.88 -11.91
CA LEU A 209 27.75 -6.92 -10.50
C LEU A 209 26.86 -6.04 -9.63
N LEU A 210 26.44 -6.54 -8.48
CA LEU A 210 25.56 -5.80 -7.55
C LEU A 210 26.13 -4.44 -7.18
N ILE A 211 27.45 -4.33 -7.00
CA ILE A 211 28.11 -3.07 -6.63
C ILE A 211 27.97 -1.99 -7.73
N ASP A 212 28.02 -2.36 -8.98
CA ASP A 212 27.89 -1.42 -10.10
C ASP A 212 26.43 -0.98 -10.27
N GLN A 213 25.50 -1.90 -10.04
CA GLN A 213 24.07 -1.58 -9.98
C GLN A 213 23.74 -0.66 -8.79
N ILE A 214 24.35 -0.86 -7.62
CA ILE A 214 24.20 0.08 -6.49
C ILE A 214 24.71 1.46 -6.88
N ARG A 215 25.87 1.57 -7.53
CA ARG A 215 26.42 2.86 -7.96
C ARG A 215 25.49 3.60 -8.92
N SER A 216 24.96 2.92 -9.92
CA SER A 216 24.12 3.53 -10.96
C SER A 216 22.68 3.80 -10.50
N ILE A 217 22.07 2.90 -9.71
CA ILE A 217 20.64 2.94 -9.38
C ILE A 217 20.39 3.67 -8.05
N VAL A 218 21.31 3.51 -7.07
CA VAL A 218 21.10 4.00 -5.70
C VAL A 218 21.94 5.23 -5.38
N LEU A 219 23.20 5.28 -5.83
CA LEU A 219 24.15 6.35 -5.47
C LEU A 219 24.20 7.48 -6.51
N SER A 220 23.83 7.21 -7.75
CA SER A 220 23.76 8.23 -8.79
C SER A 220 22.58 9.17 -8.54
N LYS A 221 22.79 10.50 -8.67
CA LYS A 221 21.71 11.51 -8.57
C LYS A 221 20.58 11.28 -9.57
N ASN A 222 20.86 10.63 -10.69
CA ASN A 222 19.89 10.26 -11.73
C ASN A 222 19.30 8.86 -11.50
N GLY A 223 19.79 8.11 -10.49
CA GLY A 223 19.31 6.77 -10.18
C GLY A 223 17.91 6.79 -9.56
N PHE A 224 17.08 5.87 -10.00
CA PHE A 224 15.69 5.81 -9.55
C PHE A 224 15.53 5.72 -8.03
N LEU A 225 16.43 5.00 -7.36
CA LEU A 225 16.36 4.78 -5.93
C LEU A 225 17.07 5.86 -5.07
N TYR A 226 17.72 6.84 -5.72
CA TYR A 226 18.47 7.89 -5.02
C TYR A 226 17.63 8.73 -4.06
N GLU A 227 16.39 9.08 -4.46
CA GLU A 227 15.45 9.89 -3.66
C GLU A 227 14.26 9.09 -3.12
N GLU A 228 14.21 7.80 -3.36
CA GLU A 228 13.03 6.98 -3.11
C GLU A 228 12.47 7.05 -1.67
N PRO A 229 13.28 6.90 -0.60
CA PRO A 229 12.76 7.00 0.77
C PRO A 229 12.23 8.39 1.12
N ASN A 230 12.80 9.45 0.50
CA ASN A 230 12.29 10.81 0.64
C ASN A 230 10.86 10.91 0.10
N PHE A 231 10.62 10.41 -1.11
CA PHE A 231 9.28 10.46 -1.72
C PHE A 231 8.27 9.64 -0.92
N LEU A 232 8.64 8.42 -0.53
CA LEU A 232 7.74 7.53 0.22
C LEU A 232 7.28 8.16 1.55
N LEU A 233 8.18 8.79 2.28
CA LEU A 233 7.82 9.37 3.58
C LEU A 233 7.03 10.69 3.42
N ARG A 234 7.42 11.56 2.48
CA ARG A 234 6.71 12.83 2.23
C ARG A 234 5.27 12.65 1.78
N ASP A 235 4.96 11.56 1.12
CA ASP A 235 3.58 11.24 0.73
C ASP A 235 2.65 10.95 1.93
N GLU A 236 3.23 10.46 3.03
CA GLU A 236 2.47 10.03 4.22
C GLU A 236 2.41 11.10 5.32
N VAL A 237 3.37 12.03 5.38
CA VAL A 237 3.48 13.00 6.48
C VAL A 237 3.69 14.43 5.96
N GLN A 238 3.09 15.42 6.66
CA GLN A 238 3.16 16.83 6.26
C GLN A 238 4.50 17.49 6.58
N THR A 239 5.13 17.14 7.72
CA THR A 239 6.40 17.72 8.19
C THR A 239 7.46 16.64 8.36
N PRO A 240 8.14 16.22 7.28
CA PRO A 240 8.98 15.03 7.28
C PRO A 240 10.28 15.12 8.08
N ILE A 241 10.78 16.33 8.42
CA ILE A 241 12.10 16.52 9.04
C ILE A 241 12.31 15.68 10.31
N ASN A 242 11.36 15.73 11.25
CA ASN A 242 11.47 14.98 12.52
C ASN A 242 11.45 13.47 12.26
N TYR A 243 10.61 13.02 11.34
CA TYR A 243 10.54 11.62 10.94
C TYR A 243 11.85 11.14 10.31
N PHE A 244 12.45 11.94 9.44
CA PHE A 244 13.77 11.65 8.83
C PHE A 244 14.85 11.51 9.90
N SER A 245 14.92 12.45 10.84
CA SER A 245 15.90 12.45 11.92
C SER A 245 15.77 11.19 12.78
N ILE A 246 14.54 10.79 13.12
CA ILE A 246 14.28 9.59 13.93
C ILE A 246 14.69 8.32 13.17
N ILE A 247 14.29 8.18 11.89
CA ILE A 247 14.65 7.00 11.08
C ILE A 247 16.17 6.90 10.94
N ARG A 248 16.86 8.02 10.71
CA ARG A 248 18.31 8.07 10.62
C ARG A 248 18.97 7.55 11.90
N VAL A 249 18.59 8.08 13.05
CA VAL A 249 19.13 7.68 14.35
C VAL A 249 18.92 6.17 14.61
N ILE A 250 17.75 5.64 14.23
CA ILE A 250 17.47 4.20 14.34
C ILE A 250 18.35 3.41 13.34
N ALA A 251 18.49 3.87 12.10
CA ALA A 251 19.31 3.23 11.08
C ALA A 251 20.81 3.18 11.46
N ASP A 252 21.28 4.19 12.22
CA ASP A 252 22.64 4.25 12.77
C ASP A 252 22.85 3.34 14.00
N GLY A 253 21.83 2.55 14.41
CA GLY A 253 21.95 1.53 15.46
C GLY A 253 21.45 1.95 16.84
N ASN A 254 20.78 3.10 16.97
CA ASN A 254 20.18 3.54 18.24
C ASN A 254 18.76 3.02 18.36
N HIS A 255 18.59 1.81 18.90
CA HIS A 255 17.31 1.11 18.93
C HIS A 255 16.47 1.36 20.18
N LYS A 256 17.07 1.83 21.29
CA LYS A 256 16.32 2.14 22.53
C LYS A 256 15.75 3.55 22.48
N LEU A 257 14.51 3.76 22.95
CA LEU A 257 13.88 5.08 23.02
C LEU A 257 14.79 6.11 23.72
N SER A 258 15.42 5.74 24.85
CA SER A 258 16.32 6.62 25.57
C SER A 258 17.56 7.02 24.77
N LYS A 259 18.06 6.13 23.89
CA LYS A 259 19.21 6.45 23.01
C LYS A 259 18.77 7.35 21.86
N ILE A 260 17.61 7.10 21.28
CA ILE A 260 17.01 7.96 20.22
C ILE A 260 16.83 9.38 20.78
N CYS A 261 16.22 9.50 21.96
CA CYS A 261 16.02 10.77 22.64
C CYS A 261 17.34 11.50 22.93
N GLY A 262 18.35 10.78 23.42
CA GLY A 262 19.68 11.36 23.73
C GLY A 262 20.41 11.88 22.50
N VAL A 263 20.35 11.17 21.36
CA VAL A 263 20.97 11.62 20.10
C VAL A 263 20.25 12.82 19.50
N LEU A 264 18.92 12.88 19.64
CA LEU A 264 18.11 13.98 19.12
C LEU A 264 17.99 15.16 20.08
N GLU A 265 18.57 15.05 21.28
CA GLU A 265 18.47 16.06 22.35
C GLU A 265 17.03 16.45 22.65
N GLN A 266 16.12 15.45 22.62
CA GLN A 266 14.68 15.65 22.86
C GLN A 266 14.17 14.67 23.91
N GLU A 267 13.08 15.06 24.59
CA GLU A 267 12.45 14.21 25.58
C GLU A 267 11.52 13.15 24.95
N SER A 268 11.32 12.06 25.69
CA SER A 268 10.47 10.94 25.24
C SER A 268 9.05 11.34 24.83
N PRO A 269 8.34 12.25 25.53
CA PRO A 269 7.01 12.70 25.11
C PRO A 269 6.98 13.35 23.71
N SER A 270 8.06 14.04 23.33
CA SER A 270 8.19 14.67 22.00
C SER A 270 8.45 13.66 20.89
N ILE A 271 9.19 12.59 21.16
CA ILE A 271 9.59 11.57 20.17
C ILE A 271 8.54 10.48 20.00
N SER A 272 7.85 10.08 21.07
CA SER A 272 6.91 8.95 21.07
C SER A 272 5.79 9.05 20.02
N PRO A 273 5.14 10.22 19.79
CA PRO A 273 4.12 10.35 18.74
C PRO A 273 4.67 10.08 17.32
N TYR A 274 5.88 10.54 17.04
CA TYR A 274 6.52 10.29 15.75
C TYR A 274 6.84 8.80 15.55
N LEU A 275 7.34 8.12 16.59
CA LEU A 275 7.57 6.67 16.56
C LEU A 275 6.27 5.88 16.39
N ALA A 276 5.19 6.29 17.04
CA ALA A 276 3.88 5.69 16.86
C ALA A 276 3.40 5.81 15.40
N THR A 277 3.48 7.02 14.82
CA THR A 277 3.15 7.26 13.42
C THR A 277 4.03 6.45 12.47
N LEU A 278 5.37 6.44 12.68
CA LEU A 278 6.29 5.63 11.86
C LEU A 278 5.99 4.13 11.93
N SER A 279 5.60 3.65 13.11
CA SER A 279 5.21 2.24 13.29
C SER A 279 3.88 1.94 12.60
N GLU A 280 2.93 2.84 12.70
CA GLU A 280 1.64 2.73 12.02
C GLU A 280 1.79 2.69 10.50
N LEU A 281 2.61 3.58 9.94
CA LEU A 281 2.92 3.65 8.52
C LEU A 281 3.82 2.49 8.06
N GLY A 282 4.43 1.74 8.99
CA GLY A 282 5.27 0.59 8.68
C GLY A 282 6.69 0.96 8.24
N PHE A 283 7.20 2.14 8.62
CA PHE A 283 8.61 2.51 8.43
C PHE A 283 9.50 1.99 9.56
N VAL A 284 8.94 1.88 10.75
CA VAL A 284 9.61 1.39 11.95
C VAL A 284 8.80 0.26 12.56
N VAL A 285 9.46 -0.69 13.18
CA VAL A 285 8.85 -1.75 13.98
C VAL A 285 9.40 -1.67 15.40
N LYS A 286 8.54 -1.85 16.39
CA LYS A 286 8.93 -2.00 17.79
C LYS A 286 8.96 -3.49 18.12
N GLU A 287 10.12 -4.02 18.44
CA GLU A 287 10.28 -5.39 18.91
C GLU A 287 10.39 -5.41 20.42
N THR A 288 9.63 -6.27 21.08
CA THR A 288 9.63 -6.45 22.52
C THR A 288 10.01 -7.89 22.87
N PRO A 289 10.67 -8.13 24.02
CA PRO A 289 10.96 -9.49 24.44
C PRO A 289 9.69 -10.35 24.53
N ILE A 290 9.75 -11.58 24.03
CA ILE A 290 8.59 -12.52 24.05
C ILE A 290 8.08 -12.79 25.47
N THR A 291 8.94 -12.60 26.47
CA THR A 291 8.59 -12.77 27.90
C THR A 291 7.84 -11.58 28.50
N GLU A 292 7.65 -10.51 27.71
CA GLU A 292 6.97 -9.30 28.19
C GLU A 292 5.45 -9.54 28.28
N LYS A 293 4.88 -9.35 29.48
CA LYS A 293 3.45 -9.61 29.73
C LYS A 293 2.53 -8.59 29.01
N ASN A 294 3.00 -7.36 28.83
CA ASN A 294 2.28 -6.30 28.13
C ASN A 294 3.17 -5.63 27.07
N PRO A 295 3.28 -6.23 25.87
CA PRO A 295 4.19 -5.76 24.82
C PRO A 295 3.93 -4.32 24.37
N GLU A 296 2.66 -3.89 24.32
CA GLU A 296 2.28 -2.54 23.85
C GLU A 296 2.80 -1.45 24.77
N HIS A 297 2.76 -1.67 26.09
CA HIS A 297 3.24 -0.73 27.10
C HIS A 297 4.66 -1.00 27.59
N SER A 298 5.36 -1.96 26.96
CA SER A 298 6.71 -2.32 27.38
C SER A 298 7.71 -1.18 27.15
N ARG A 299 8.50 -0.89 28.18
CA ARG A 299 9.67 0.02 28.12
C ARG A 299 10.94 -0.67 27.60
N LYS A 300 10.91 -2.00 27.41
CA LYS A 300 12.05 -2.80 26.94
C LYS A 300 12.08 -2.92 25.41
N GLY A 301 11.14 -2.31 24.72
CA GLY A 301 11.05 -2.38 23.26
C GLY A 301 12.23 -1.71 22.56
N LEU A 302 12.65 -2.32 21.47
CA LEU A 302 13.67 -1.82 20.56
C LEU A 302 13.00 -1.42 19.24
N TYR A 303 13.42 -0.31 18.67
CA TYR A 303 12.90 0.21 17.41
C TYR A 303 13.87 -0.12 16.27
N PHE A 304 13.34 -0.68 15.18
CA PHE A 304 14.11 -1.02 13.98
C PHE A 304 13.45 -0.41 12.73
N VAL A 305 14.25 -0.01 11.76
CA VAL A 305 13.72 0.33 10.44
C VAL A 305 13.25 -0.96 9.78
N SER A 306 11.97 -1.01 9.42
CA SER A 306 11.29 -2.24 8.96
C SER A 306 11.68 -2.68 7.55
N ASP A 307 12.16 -1.76 6.73
CA ASP A 307 12.46 -1.96 5.32
C ASP A 307 13.97 -1.92 5.08
N ASN A 308 14.51 -2.95 4.43
CA ASN A 308 15.95 -3.09 4.21
C ASN A 308 16.52 -1.94 3.39
N PHE A 309 15.83 -1.55 2.31
CA PHE A 309 16.30 -0.47 1.45
C PHE A 309 16.28 0.86 2.20
N THR A 310 15.21 1.16 2.92
CA THR A 310 15.11 2.37 3.75
C THR A 310 16.24 2.41 4.78
N ARG A 311 16.53 1.29 5.46
CA ARG A 311 17.63 1.19 6.41
C ARG A 311 18.98 1.43 5.76
N PHE A 312 19.25 0.79 4.61
CA PHE A 312 20.48 1.00 3.84
C PHE A 312 20.63 2.46 3.44
N TRP A 313 19.57 3.05 2.89
CA TRP A 313 19.59 4.40 2.38
C TRP A 313 19.85 5.45 3.48
N PHE A 314 19.16 5.37 4.62
CA PHE A 314 19.37 6.31 5.72
C PHE A 314 20.76 6.18 6.36
N ARG A 315 21.36 5.00 6.33
CA ARG A 315 22.67 4.76 6.91
C ARG A 315 23.84 5.11 5.97
N TYR A 316 23.71 4.80 4.67
CA TYR A 316 24.84 4.83 3.74
C TYR A 316 24.68 5.82 2.59
N VAL A 317 23.49 6.33 2.32
CA VAL A 317 23.23 7.28 1.24
C VAL A 317 22.92 8.67 1.79
N TYR A 318 21.93 8.77 2.66
CA TYR A 318 21.43 10.04 3.18
C TYR A 318 22.49 10.92 3.84
N PRO A 319 23.45 10.42 4.67
CA PRO A 319 24.48 11.26 5.30
C PRO A 319 25.49 11.86 4.32
N TYR A 320 25.61 11.28 3.13
CA TYR A 320 26.61 11.67 2.10
C TYR A 320 25.96 12.34 0.88
N LYS A 321 24.70 12.69 0.96
CA LYS A 321 24.01 13.49 -0.05
C LYS A 321 24.49 14.94 0.09
N GLY A 322 25.38 15.34 -0.82
CA GLY A 322 25.87 16.71 -0.96
C GLY A 322 25.21 17.45 -2.12
#